data_12e202e1b7c9e8995a6a098d5a17a429
#
_entry.id   12e202e1b7c9e8995a6a098d5a17a429
#
_cell.length_a   1.000
_cell.length_b   1.000
_cell.length_c   1.000
_cell.angle_alpha   90.00
_cell.angle_beta   90.00
_cell.angle_gamma   90.00
#
_symmetry.space_group_name_H-M   'P 1'
#
loop_
_entity.id
_entity.type
_entity.pdbx_description
1 polymer ?
#
loop_
_entity_poly.entity_id
_entity_poly.type
_entity_poly.pdbx_seq_one_letter_code
_entity_poly.pdbx_strand_id
1 'polypeptide(L)'
;MPARPGITGMRRAREPLLQCLHAVIAQRLELWPQLLASTAAEHAQDWRWHGLLTEEPAIAAVRVAHALEMGPPGLHGWYAQWPSLLEPAALQFAAAAAGLLAGCDPLLLLASATGGCSGEAGALIDAESCARMSAAGFDPETEVRLGNCVELLGSAGDLLSVSATGSELPAASPLLILGLKWHAPAGY
;
A
#
# COMPACT_ATOMS: atom_id res chain seq x y z
N MET A 1 -6.62 -16.34 22.12
CA MET A 1 -6.66 -15.53 20.88
C MET A 1 -6.22 -14.13 21.26
N PRO A 2 -5.16 -13.55 20.68
CA PRO A 2 -4.82 -12.16 20.93
C PRO A 2 -5.95 -11.27 20.41
N ALA A 3 -6.29 -10.24 21.18
CA ALA A 3 -7.30 -9.26 20.79
C ALA A 3 -6.84 -8.58 19.48
N ARG A 4 -7.63 -8.69 18.41
CA ARG A 4 -7.42 -7.96 17.15
C ARG A 4 -7.35 -6.46 17.47
N PRO A 5 -6.44 -5.70 16.86
CA PRO A 5 -6.49 -4.25 16.96
C PRO A 5 -7.87 -3.82 16.45
N GLY A 6 -8.66 -3.20 17.31
CA GLY A 6 -9.98 -2.73 16.92
C GLY A 6 -9.89 -1.71 15.80
N ILE A 7 -10.99 -1.44 15.10
CA ILE A 7 -11.13 -0.47 13.99
C ILE A 7 -10.40 0.87 14.29
N THR A 8 -10.33 1.27 15.55
CA THR A 8 -9.62 2.47 16.03
C THR A 8 -8.09 2.34 15.87
N GLY A 9 -7.52 1.14 16.05
CA GLY A 9 -6.08 0.89 15.85
C GLY A 9 -5.67 0.96 14.37
N MET A 10 -6.49 0.38 13.48
CA MET A 10 -6.27 0.44 12.03
C MET A 10 -6.40 1.88 11.49
N ARG A 11 -7.35 2.68 11.96
CA ARG A 11 -7.45 4.10 11.58
C ARG A 11 -6.20 4.89 11.98
N ARG A 12 -5.65 4.66 13.18
CA ARG A 12 -4.40 5.30 13.63
C ARG A 12 -3.18 4.84 12.82
N ALA A 13 -3.15 3.57 12.39
CA ALA A 13 -2.06 3.06 11.57
C ALA A 13 -2.05 3.58 10.12
N ARG A 14 -3.23 4.00 9.59
CA ARG A 14 -3.32 4.61 8.24
C ARG A 14 -2.71 6.00 8.16
N GLU A 15 -2.82 6.78 9.23
CA GLU A 15 -2.40 8.19 9.24
C GLU A 15 -0.92 8.38 8.87
N PRO A 16 0.05 7.65 9.46
CA PRO A 16 1.45 7.77 9.07
C PRO A 16 1.69 7.51 7.58
N LEU A 17 1.03 6.51 6.99
CA LEU A 17 1.19 6.19 5.57
C LEU A 17 0.64 7.30 4.67
N LEU A 18 -0.52 7.85 4.99
CA LEU A 18 -1.12 8.94 4.23
C LEU A 18 -0.29 10.23 4.34
N GLN A 19 0.26 10.54 5.51
CA GLN A 19 1.14 11.69 5.69
C GLN A 19 2.45 11.52 4.92
N CYS A 20 3.04 10.31 4.92
CA CYS A 20 4.18 10.00 4.08
C CYS A 20 3.86 10.20 2.59
N LEU A 21 2.71 9.75 2.13
CA LEU A 21 2.26 9.97 0.75
C LEU A 21 2.15 11.47 0.44
N HIS A 22 1.51 12.25 1.30
CA HIS A 22 1.39 13.69 1.12
C HIS A 22 2.76 14.39 1.10
N ALA A 23 3.72 13.95 1.89
CA ALA A 23 5.07 14.53 1.93
C ALA A 23 5.83 14.37 0.60
N VAL A 24 5.57 13.31 -0.15
CA VAL A 24 6.28 13.04 -1.43
C VAL A 24 5.53 13.53 -2.66
N ILE A 25 4.23 13.79 -2.57
CA ILE A 25 3.45 14.33 -3.66
C ILE A 25 4.07 15.65 -4.15
N ALA A 26 4.21 15.78 -5.47
CA ALA A 26 4.83 16.93 -6.13
C ALA A 26 6.32 17.17 -5.82
N GLN A 27 6.98 16.26 -5.10
CA GLN A 27 8.42 16.34 -4.82
C GLN A 27 9.23 15.50 -5.82
N ARG A 28 10.49 15.85 -5.96
CA ARG A 28 11.43 15.11 -6.82
C ARG A 28 11.79 13.78 -6.14
N LEU A 29 11.87 12.72 -6.94
CA LEU A 29 12.08 11.35 -6.46
C LEU A 29 13.34 11.20 -5.57
N GLU A 30 14.41 11.89 -5.88
CA GLU A 30 15.65 11.85 -5.11
C GLU A 30 15.52 12.40 -3.68
N LEU A 31 14.47 13.17 -3.39
CA LEU A 31 14.19 13.71 -2.06
C LEU A 31 13.33 12.77 -1.20
N TRP A 32 12.67 11.79 -1.81
CA TRP A 32 11.73 10.90 -1.12
C TRP A 32 12.34 10.20 0.10
N PRO A 33 13.53 9.57 0.03
CA PRO A 33 14.06 8.87 1.20
C PRO A 33 14.22 9.77 2.44
N GLN A 34 14.59 11.02 2.22
CA GLN A 34 14.78 11.98 3.32
C GLN A 34 13.44 12.48 3.88
N LEU A 35 12.49 12.80 3.00
CA LEU A 35 11.15 13.24 3.39
C LEU A 35 10.42 12.13 4.17
N LEU A 36 10.48 10.90 3.68
CA LEU A 36 9.86 9.76 4.31
C LEU A 36 10.51 9.41 5.65
N ALA A 37 11.84 9.53 5.75
CA ALA A 37 12.56 9.35 7.02
C ALA A 37 12.13 10.39 8.06
N SER A 38 12.00 11.66 7.66
CA SER A 38 11.53 12.72 8.56
C SER A 38 10.10 12.47 9.04
N THR A 39 9.19 12.14 8.13
CA THR A 39 7.79 11.84 8.47
C THR A 39 7.68 10.60 9.36
N ALA A 40 8.48 9.55 9.11
CA ALA A 40 8.51 8.37 9.96
C ALA A 40 8.96 8.70 11.39
N ALA A 41 9.98 9.56 11.52
CA ALA A 41 10.47 10.02 12.82
C ALA A 41 9.40 10.80 13.61
N GLU A 42 8.59 11.62 12.95
CA GLU A 42 7.45 12.33 13.56
C GLU A 42 6.42 11.37 14.16
N HIS A 43 6.32 10.17 13.60
CA HIS A 43 5.42 9.11 14.08
C HIS A 43 6.11 8.07 14.97
N ALA A 44 7.35 8.31 15.38
CA ALA A 44 8.17 7.38 16.17
C ALA A 44 8.26 5.97 15.55
N GLN A 45 8.37 5.91 14.21
CA GLN A 45 8.54 4.69 13.46
C GLN A 45 9.99 4.52 13.00
N ASP A 46 10.51 3.29 13.10
CA ASP A 46 11.74 2.91 12.41
C ASP A 46 11.51 2.97 10.89
N TRP A 47 12.47 3.50 10.15
CA TRP A 47 12.36 3.71 8.72
C TRP A 47 13.37 2.88 7.93
N ARG A 48 12.89 2.26 6.83
CA ARG A 48 13.72 1.53 5.89
C ARG A 48 13.33 1.82 4.45
N TRP A 49 14.30 2.29 3.68
CA TRP A 49 14.14 2.51 2.25
C TRP A 49 14.78 1.37 1.48
N HIS A 50 14.00 0.70 0.63
CA HIS A 50 14.45 -0.46 -0.16
C HIS A 50 14.74 -0.10 -1.62
N GLY A 51 14.30 1.07 -2.10
CA GLY A 51 14.59 1.57 -3.44
C GLY A 51 13.62 1.10 -4.52
N LEU A 52 14.13 0.95 -5.74
CA LEU A 52 13.34 0.68 -6.94
C LEU A 52 12.91 -0.79 -7.04
N LEU A 53 11.66 -0.99 -7.39
CA LEU A 53 11.11 -2.25 -7.88
C LEU A 53 11.15 -2.24 -9.41
N THR A 54 11.82 -3.22 -9.99
CA THR A 54 12.01 -3.37 -11.44
C THR A 54 11.17 -4.49 -12.03
N GLU A 55 10.67 -5.36 -11.17
CA GLU A 55 9.82 -6.50 -11.53
C GLU A 55 8.41 -6.02 -11.90
N GLU A 56 7.66 -6.83 -12.63
CA GLU A 56 6.23 -6.58 -12.89
C GLU A 56 5.41 -6.51 -11.58
N PRO A 57 4.26 -5.80 -11.56
CA PRO A 57 3.50 -5.53 -10.33
C PRO A 57 3.22 -6.76 -9.47
N ALA A 58 2.80 -7.88 -10.06
CA ALA A 58 2.49 -9.10 -9.32
C ALA A 58 3.73 -9.74 -8.68
N ILE A 59 4.88 -9.72 -9.37
CA ILE A 59 6.15 -10.25 -8.85
C ILE A 59 6.69 -9.32 -7.76
N ALA A 60 6.60 -8.01 -7.98
CA ALA A 60 6.97 -7.01 -6.98
C ALA A 60 6.14 -7.15 -5.70
N ALA A 61 4.85 -7.48 -5.81
CA ALA A 61 3.99 -7.75 -4.66
C ALA A 61 4.52 -8.90 -3.80
N VAL A 62 4.98 -10.00 -4.40
CA VAL A 62 5.61 -11.12 -3.67
C VAL A 62 6.86 -10.66 -2.92
N ARG A 63 7.73 -9.90 -3.58
CA ARG A 63 8.95 -9.38 -2.96
C ARG A 63 8.66 -8.45 -1.78
N VAL A 64 7.70 -7.55 -1.94
CA VAL A 64 7.30 -6.60 -0.89
C VAL A 64 6.63 -7.32 0.28
N ALA A 65 5.69 -8.23 0.01
CA ALA A 65 5.03 -9.03 1.05
C ALA A 65 6.05 -9.82 1.86
N HIS A 66 6.98 -10.52 1.20
CA HIS A 66 8.04 -11.25 1.88
C HIS A 66 8.96 -10.34 2.71
N ALA A 67 9.34 -9.16 2.18
CA ALA A 67 10.16 -8.21 2.92
C ALA A 67 9.46 -7.66 4.16
N LEU A 68 8.14 -7.45 4.11
CA LEU A 68 7.34 -7.02 5.25
C LEU A 68 7.17 -8.15 6.27
N GLU A 69 6.86 -9.37 5.82
CA GLU A 69 6.66 -10.51 6.69
C GLU A 69 7.94 -10.84 7.47
N MET A 70 9.07 -10.94 6.78
CA MET A 70 10.37 -11.30 7.37
C MET A 70 11.10 -10.12 8.00
N GLY A 71 10.74 -8.90 7.62
CA GLY A 71 11.38 -7.68 8.10
C GLY A 71 11.00 -7.34 9.55
N PRO A 72 11.80 -6.48 10.20
CA PRO A 72 11.45 -5.98 11.53
C PRO A 72 10.25 -5.02 11.47
N PRO A 73 9.60 -4.75 12.59
CA PRO A 73 8.62 -3.69 12.70
C PRO A 73 9.18 -2.33 12.27
N GLY A 74 8.31 -1.46 11.76
CA GLY A 74 8.63 -0.13 11.27
C GLY A 74 7.97 0.20 9.95
N LEU A 75 8.35 1.32 9.37
CA LEU A 75 7.89 1.80 8.09
C LEU A 75 8.89 1.44 6.99
N HIS A 76 8.43 0.73 5.99
CA HIS A 76 9.20 0.28 4.84
C HIS A 76 8.74 1.00 3.58
N GLY A 77 9.67 1.44 2.73
CA GLY A 77 9.35 2.17 1.51
C GLY A 77 10.06 1.63 0.27
N TRP A 78 9.32 1.63 -0.84
CA TRP A 78 9.79 1.32 -2.19
C TRP A 78 9.20 2.33 -3.16
N TYR A 79 9.77 2.37 -4.34
CA TYR A 79 9.14 3.03 -5.48
C TYR A 79 9.20 2.13 -6.72
N ALA A 80 8.29 2.37 -7.65
CA ALA A 80 8.26 1.69 -8.92
C ALA A 80 7.96 2.67 -10.05
N GLN A 81 8.40 2.33 -11.26
CA GLN A 81 8.09 3.05 -12.49
C GLN A 81 7.58 2.03 -13.50
N TRP A 82 6.31 1.68 -13.37
CA TRP A 82 5.68 0.76 -14.31
C TRP A 82 4.94 1.54 -15.40
N PRO A 83 5.02 1.08 -16.66
CA PRO A 83 4.21 1.68 -17.70
C PRO A 83 2.73 1.51 -17.35
N SER A 84 1.95 2.57 -17.51
CA SER A 84 0.50 2.50 -17.38
C SER A 84 -0.03 1.76 -18.62
N LEU A 85 -0.62 0.60 -18.41
CA LEU A 85 -1.29 -0.20 -19.43
C LEU A 85 -2.81 0.05 -19.37
N LEU A 86 -3.60 -1.01 -19.29
CA LEU A 86 -5.07 -0.94 -19.26
C LEU A 86 -5.62 -0.57 -17.88
N GLU A 87 -4.91 -0.97 -16.81
CA GLU A 87 -5.23 -0.61 -15.42
C GLU A 87 -4.06 0.08 -14.74
N PRO A 88 -4.33 0.93 -13.73
CA PRO A 88 -3.26 1.52 -12.92
C PRO A 88 -2.41 0.44 -12.26
N ALA A 89 -1.11 0.45 -12.53
CA ALA A 89 -0.18 -0.56 -12.01
C ALA A 89 -0.15 -0.62 -10.46
N ALA A 90 -0.48 0.50 -9.79
CA ALA A 90 -0.64 0.53 -8.34
C ALA A 90 -1.78 -0.38 -7.86
N LEU A 91 -2.89 -0.44 -8.60
CA LEU A 91 -4.05 -1.29 -8.25
C LEU A 91 -3.76 -2.75 -8.52
N GLN A 92 -3.09 -3.08 -9.63
CA GLN A 92 -2.64 -4.45 -9.92
C GLN A 92 -1.70 -4.95 -8.82
N PHE A 93 -0.74 -4.13 -8.43
CA PHE A 93 0.18 -4.43 -7.33
C PHE A 93 -0.59 -4.65 -6.01
N ALA A 94 -1.48 -3.71 -5.64
CA ALA A 94 -2.23 -3.79 -4.39
C ALA A 94 -3.15 -5.01 -4.33
N ALA A 95 -3.86 -5.30 -5.41
CA ALA A 95 -4.74 -6.46 -5.49
C ALA A 95 -3.96 -7.78 -5.37
N ALA A 96 -2.80 -7.91 -6.03
CA ALA A 96 -1.91 -9.06 -5.87
C ALA A 96 -1.36 -9.17 -4.44
N ALA A 97 -0.95 -8.04 -3.85
CA ALA A 97 -0.42 -8.01 -2.49
C ALA A 97 -1.48 -8.35 -1.44
N ALA A 98 -2.75 -8.00 -1.65
CA ALA A 98 -3.85 -8.33 -0.73
C ALA A 98 -3.97 -9.84 -0.48
N GLY A 99 -3.82 -10.65 -1.53
CA GLY A 99 -3.82 -12.11 -1.41
C GLY A 99 -2.64 -12.64 -0.60
N LEU A 100 -1.46 -12.05 -0.78
CA LEU A 100 -0.22 -12.46 -0.11
C LEU A 100 -0.20 -12.03 1.37
N LEU A 101 -0.84 -10.92 1.70
CA LEU A 101 -0.92 -10.39 3.06
C LEU A 101 -2.14 -10.89 3.85
N ALA A 102 -2.97 -11.74 3.25
CA ALA A 102 -4.16 -12.28 3.90
C ALA A 102 -3.81 -12.98 5.22
N GLY A 103 -4.37 -12.50 6.33
CA GLY A 103 -4.11 -13.01 7.67
C GLY A 103 -2.75 -12.63 8.27
N CYS A 104 -1.93 -11.85 7.58
CA CYS A 104 -0.63 -11.38 8.06
C CYS A 104 -0.79 -10.13 8.95
N ASP A 105 -1.35 -10.28 10.13
CA ASP A 105 -1.31 -9.23 11.16
C ASP A 105 0.08 -9.17 11.82
N PRO A 106 0.60 -8.00 12.13
CA PRO A 106 0.06 -6.63 12.00
C PRO A 106 0.68 -5.87 10.82
N LEU A 107 0.12 -5.99 9.63
CA LEU A 107 0.63 -5.35 8.41
C LEU A 107 -0.41 -4.44 7.76
N LEU A 108 0.06 -3.33 7.21
CA LEU A 108 -0.70 -2.40 6.39
C LEU A 108 0.17 -1.99 5.20
N LEU A 109 -0.37 -2.02 3.99
CA LEU A 109 0.35 -1.68 2.78
C LEU A 109 -0.42 -0.64 1.97
N LEU A 110 0.25 0.46 1.68
CA LEU A 110 -0.20 1.49 0.74
C LEU A 110 0.54 1.32 -0.58
N ALA A 111 -0.19 1.29 -1.68
CA ALA A 111 0.35 1.45 -3.02
C ALA A 111 -0.37 2.61 -3.70
N SER A 112 0.35 3.66 -4.06
CA SER A 112 -0.24 4.87 -4.65
C SER A 112 0.58 5.42 -5.79
N ALA A 113 -0.10 5.77 -6.89
CA ALA A 113 0.47 6.66 -7.87
C ALA A 113 0.64 8.04 -7.22
N THR A 114 1.81 8.62 -7.39
CA THR A 114 2.10 10.00 -6.94
C THR A 114 1.70 11.03 -8.00
N GLY A 115 1.16 10.54 -9.12
CA GLY A 115 0.57 11.32 -10.18
C GLY A 115 -0.66 10.61 -10.70
N GLY A 116 -1.80 11.25 -10.68
CA GLY A 116 -3.04 10.61 -11.08
C GLY A 116 -3.72 11.31 -12.22
N CYS A 117 -4.34 10.56 -13.09
CA CYS A 117 -5.10 11.06 -14.20
C CYS A 117 -6.58 10.63 -14.19
N SER A 118 -7.04 9.86 -13.23
CA SER A 118 -8.46 9.46 -13.21
C SER A 118 -8.86 8.79 -11.91
N GLY A 119 -9.61 9.46 -11.08
CA GLY A 119 -10.44 8.91 -10.03
C GLY A 119 -9.75 8.11 -8.92
N GLU A 120 -9.00 7.07 -9.26
CA GLU A 120 -8.33 6.17 -8.32
C GLU A 120 -6.83 6.45 -8.26
N ALA A 121 -6.36 6.86 -7.08
CA ALA A 121 -4.94 7.18 -6.87
C ALA A 121 -4.11 5.96 -6.43
N GLY A 122 -4.75 4.91 -5.96
CA GLY A 122 -4.11 3.72 -5.44
C GLY A 122 -4.98 2.95 -4.47
N ALA A 123 -4.37 2.17 -3.60
CA ALA A 123 -5.07 1.39 -2.59
C ALA A 123 -4.30 1.30 -1.28
N LEU A 124 -5.04 1.09 -0.21
CA LEU A 124 -4.53 0.82 1.13
C LEU A 124 -5.11 -0.49 1.63
N ILE A 125 -4.29 -1.53 1.67
CA ILE A 125 -4.67 -2.90 1.98
C ILE A 125 -4.13 -3.35 3.33
N ASP A 126 -4.81 -4.33 3.93
CA ASP A 126 -4.46 -4.94 5.20
C ASP A 126 -4.71 -6.47 5.18
N ALA A 127 -4.46 -7.12 6.31
CA ALA A 127 -4.64 -8.57 6.48
C ALA A 127 -6.07 -9.07 6.23
N GLU A 128 -7.08 -8.20 6.29
CA GLU A 128 -8.50 -8.54 6.13
C GLU A 128 -9.05 -8.16 4.74
N SER A 129 -8.26 -7.50 3.90
CA SER A 129 -8.68 -7.06 2.55
C SER A 129 -9.29 -8.19 1.73
N CYS A 130 -8.60 -9.34 1.62
CA CYS A 130 -9.12 -10.51 0.93
C CYS A 130 -10.43 -11.05 1.51
N ALA A 131 -10.57 -11.04 2.84
CA ALA A 131 -11.80 -11.49 3.48
C ALA A 131 -12.98 -10.56 3.17
N ARG A 132 -12.74 -9.24 3.10
CA ARG A 132 -13.75 -8.24 2.69
C ARG A 132 -14.16 -8.42 1.22
N MET A 133 -13.20 -8.65 0.32
CA MET A 133 -13.47 -8.96 -1.10
C MET A 133 -14.35 -10.20 -1.25
N SER A 134 -13.97 -11.28 -0.57
CA SER A 134 -14.73 -12.54 -0.59
C SER A 134 -16.13 -12.39 0.01
N ALA A 135 -16.28 -11.63 1.09
CA ALA A 135 -17.58 -11.32 1.68
C ALA A 135 -18.49 -10.50 0.75
N ALA A 136 -17.90 -9.70 -0.14
CA ALA A 136 -18.61 -8.97 -1.20
C ALA A 136 -18.95 -9.84 -2.42
N GLY A 137 -18.56 -11.12 -2.42
CA GLY A 137 -18.89 -12.10 -3.47
C GLY A 137 -17.84 -12.21 -4.59
N PHE A 138 -16.67 -11.59 -4.42
CA PHE A 138 -15.58 -11.70 -5.38
C PHE A 138 -14.66 -12.88 -5.03
N ASP A 139 -14.07 -13.50 -6.05
CA ASP A 139 -12.91 -14.38 -5.91
C ASP A 139 -11.63 -13.58 -6.23
N PRO A 140 -10.85 -13.20 -5.23
CA PRO A 140 -9.71 -12.30 -5.43
C PRO A 140 -8.69 -12.81 -6.46
N GLU A 141 -8.41 -14.10 -6.48
CA GLU A 141 -7.45 -14.68 -7.41
C GLU A 141 -7.95 -14.59 -8.86
N THR A 142 -9.22 -14.89 -9.08
CA THR A 142 -9.84 -14.82 -10.41
C THR A 142 -9.91 -13.37 -10.89
N GLU A 143 -10.33 -12.43 -10.04
CA GLU A 143 -10.48 -11.01 -10.43
C GLU A 143 -9.13 -10.36 -10.74
N VAL A 144 -8.08 -10.63 -9.98
CA VAL A 144 -6.71 -10.17 -10.28
C VAL A 144 -6.25 -10.69 -11.64
N ARG A 145 -6.53 -11.96 -11.94
CA ARG A 145 -6.15 -12.56 -13.23
C ARG A 145 -6.94 -12.00 -14.42
N LEU A 146 -8.17 -11.56 -14.19
CA LEU A 146 -9.03 -10.92 -15.20
C LEU A 146 -8.71 -9.41 -15.36
N GLY A 147 -7.97 -8.81 -14.44
CA GLY A 147 -7.65 -7.38 -14.43
C GLY A 147 -8.75 -6.51 -13.83
N ASN A 148 -9.67 -7.06 -13.04
CA ASN A 148 -10.78 -6.33 -12.40
C ASN A 148 -10.38 -5.73 -11.04
N CYS A 149 -9.18 -5.14 -10.97
CA CYS A 149 -8.60 -4.69 -9.70
C CYS A 149 -9.33 -3.51 -9.07
N VAL A 150 -9.94 -2.64 -9.88
CA VAL A 150 -10.73 -1.49 -9.39
C VAL A 150 -11.96 -1.98 -8.64
N GLU A 151 -12.76 -2.85 -9.25
CA GLU A 151 -13.97 -3.40 -8.65
C GLU A 151 -13.64 -4.22 -7.41
N LEU A 152 -12.58 -5.02 -7.49
CA LEU A 152 -12.12 -5.89 -6.41
C LEU A 152 -11.73 -5.06 -5.16
N LEU A 153 -10.83 -4.10 -5.32
CA LEU A 153 -10.37 -3.23 -4.23
C LEU A 153 -11.48 -2.30 -3.74
N GLY A 154 -12.35 -1.84 -4.66
CA GLY A 154 -13.52 -1.04 -4.33
C GLY A 154 -14.50 -1.78 -3.44
N SER A 155 -14.73 -3.06 -3.70
CA SER A 155 -15.62 -3.92 -2.90
C SER A 155 -15.15 -4.08 -1.45
N ALA A 156 -13.85 -4.03 -1.22
CA ALA A 156 -13.23 -4.08 0.12
C ALA A 156 -13.17 -2.70 0.81
N GLY A 157 -13.46 -1.61 0.09
CA GLY A 157 -13.29 -0.25 0.60
C GLY A 157 -11.81 0.18 0.71
N ASP A 158 -10.94 -0.43 -0.07
CA ASP A 158 -9.50 -0.26 0.00
C ASP A 158 -8.97 0.78 -1.00
N LEU A 159 -9.80 1.29 -1.92
CA LEU A 159 -9.40 2.30 -2.90
C LEU A 159 -9.10 3.66 -2.25
N LEU A 160 -8.09 4.33 -2.79
CA LEU A 160 -7.78 5.73 -2.53
C LEU A 160 -8.23 6.58 -3.71
N SER A 161 -9.05 7.58 -3.45
CA SER A 161 -9.49 8.54 -4.47
C SER A 161 -8.47 9.68 -4.65
N VAL A 162 -8.50 10.34 -5.82
CA VAL A 162 -7.67 11.53 -6.11
C VAL A 162 -7.89 12.65 -5.11
N SER A 163 -9.12 12.81 -4.61
CA SER A 163 -9.43 13.79 -3.57
C SER A 163 -8.66 13.55 -2.26
N ALA A 164 -8.28 12.31 -1.98
CA ALA A 164 -7.47 11.97 -0.82
C ALA A 164 -5.98 12.33 -0.99
N THR A 165 -5.50 12.42 -2.22
CA THR A 165 -4.10 12.77 -2.54
C THR A 165 -3.89 14.25 -2.85
N GLY A 166 -4.95 14.98 -3.20
CA GLY A 166 -4.94 16.45 -3.34
C GLY A 166 -4.20 17.03 -4.54
N SER A 167 -3.77 16.21 -5.51
CA SER A 167 -3.03 16.73 -6.66
C SER A 167 -3.31 15.98 -7.97
N GLU A 168 -3.44 16.74 -9.05
CA GLU A 168 -3.36 16.24 -10.42
C GLU A 168 -1.88 16.18 -10.83
N LEU A 169 -1.29 14.99 -10.86
CA LEU A 169 0.10 14.78 -11.25
C LEU A 169 0.19 14.10 -12.63
N PRO A 170 1.29 14.27 -13.37
CA PRO A 170 1.43 13.72 -14.72
C PRO A 170 1.39 12.18 -14.73
N ALA A 171 0.85 11.62 -15.80
CA ALA A 171 0.63 10.17 -16.00
C ALA A 171 1.89 9.26 -15.90
N ALA A 172 3.09 9.85 -15.89
CA ALA A 172 4.36 9.13 -15.80
C ALA A 172 5.02 9.22 -14.42
N SER A 173 4.25 9.53 -13.38
CA SER A 173 4.80 9.66 -12.03
C SER A 173 5.17 8.32 -11.43
N PRO A 174 6.25 8.26 -10.64
CA PRO A 174 6.60 7.04 -9.94
C PRO A 174 5.54 6.66 -8.92
N LEU A 175 5.41 5.36 -8.71
CA LEU A 175 4.54 4.78 -7.69
C LEU A 175 5.27 4.74 -6.37
N LEU A 176 4.62 5.22 -5.31
CA LEU A 176 5.08 5.05 -3.94
C LEU A 176 4.41 3.82 -3.32
N ILE A 177 5.23 2.96 -2.74
CA ILE A 177 4.78 1.79 -2.00
C ILE A 177 5.31 1.91 -0.58
N LEU A 178 4.41 1.90 0.40
CA LEU A 178 4.73 2.00 1.82
C LEU A 178 4.09 0.85 2.58
N GLY A 179 4.90 0.08 3.29
CA GLY A 179 4.44 -0.95 4.20
C GLY A 179 4.70 -0.54 5.65
N LEU A 180 3.69 -0.64 6.50
CA LEU A 180 3.82 -0.46 7.94
C LEU A 180 3.61 -1.79 8.65
N LYS A 181 4.63 -2.20 9.40
CA LYS A 181 4.57 -3.34 10.32
C LYS A 181 4.76 -2.83 11.74
N TRP A 182 3.81 -3.12 12.62
CA TRP A 182 3.96 -2.77 14.03
C TRP A 182 4.25 -3.99 14.90
N HIS A 183 4.75 -3.76 16.09
CA HIS A 183 4.98 -4.84 17.02
C HIS A 183 3.64 -5.52 17.36
N ALA A 184 3.57 -6.83 17.20
CA ALA A 184 2.49 -7.57 17.84
C ALA A 184 2.52 -7.23 19.34
N PRO A 185 1.37 -6.91 19.97
CA PRO A 185 1.36 -6.71 21.40
C PRO A 185 1.94 -7.96 22.04
N ALA A 186 2.94 -7.76 22.91
CA ALA A 186 3.53 -8.86 23.66
C ALA A 186 2.37 -9.61 24.34
N GLY A 187 2.22 -10.88 24.01
CA GLY A 187 1.14 -11.70 24.55
C GLY A 187 1.17 -11.66 26.07
N TYR A 188 0.02 -11.41 26.63
CA TYR A 188 -0.23 -11.62 28.06
C TYR A 188 -0.33 -13.12 28.34
#